data_10dd4e1a05a3173d72f3f163e4b7c0cc
#
_entry.id   10dd4e1a05a3173d72f3f163e4b7c0cc
#
_cell.length_a   1.000
_cell.length_b   1.000
_cell.length_c   1.000
_cell.angle_alpha   90.00
_cell.angle_beta   90.00
_cell.angle_gamma   90.00
#
_symmetry.space_group_name_H-M   'P 1'
#
loop_
_entity.id
_entity.type
_entity.pdbx_description
1 polymer ?
#
loop_
_entity_poly.entity_id
_entity_poly.type
_entity_poly.pdbx_seq_one_letter_code
_entity_poly.pdbx_strand_id
1 'polypeptide(L)'
;MAERPVLAPGGERTGAATALALLGCLALAFAVYWPALRDGFYNDDALFLNISNRVLEEPARAFTERPLGYFRPVWLAYMAAQKAVFGLAPAGYHVVGVALHGLVGFLVWLLARRLLRDAVAAAAAAATFLCLYAHSEAVFWIAAHNSTLAAGLCVAAVLLHLRAVERGTPGAALLTALGVLVALWTKEPSIVLLAWLPLAELLTAGWRSPFTRAGLLRAALVLAAVGVFAAGNTSIATALRPQDQAAQTEVRATFAFVEAGRVLEACATLLSPLPEPASHPGPGALGAALSALALLAPLAVIARARRELLCPTALALLVLLTAMVPASMTALQQPNGSRLYYFPTVGAALIVGVALALARGRRPLRVALLAALAAFLGWHVAAIRASDARDYRPLSLAQTRTAEQMGPVLEAADGHLVVLLEPWIDNWMHLQQFLLLYHGVEPARVLRDVQLRAQAPAWLAHLRQADPGVAIVDWDDLRGLVPAGAALPPHRAATPNQPHRAGESATPAHVTAYRILPRAALAPR
;
A
#
# COMPACT_ATOMS: atom_id res chain seq x y z
N MET A 1 30.39 0.43 -35.47
CA MET A 1 29.20 -0.46 -35.52
C MET A 1 28.03 0.32 -35.00
N ALA A 2 27.09 0.71 -35.86
CA ALA A 2 25.88 1.38 -35.46
C ALA A 2 24.96 0.34 -34.77
N GLU A 3 24.85 0.41 -33.44
CA GLU A 3 23.88 -0.39 -32.68
C GLU A 3 22.48 0.02 -33.12
N ARG A 4 21.76 -0.90 -33.73
CA ARG A 4 20.34 -0.73 -34.04
C ARG A 4 19.59 -0.44 -32.73
N PRO A 5 18.72 0.58 -32.69
CA PRO A 5 17.91 0.85 -31.50
C PRO A 5 17.09 -0.40 -31.14
N VAL A 6 17.12 -0.75 -29.85
CA VAL A 6 16.46 -1.94 -29.29
C VAL A 6 14.93 -1.93 -29.50
N LEU A 7 14.39 -0.84 -30.02
CA LEU A 7 12.95 -0.57 -30.10
C LEU A 7 12.48 -0.35 -31.53
N ALA A 8 12.36 -1.42 -32.34
CA ALA A 8 11.58 -1.37 -33.58
C ALA A 8 10.09 -1.62 -33.28
N PRO A 9 9.15 -0.82 -33.83
CA PRO A 9 7.73 -1.07 -33.64
C PRO A 9 7.32 -2.40 -34.28
N GLY A 10 6.87 -3.32 -33.46
CA GLY A 10 6.28 -4.57 -33.94
C GLY A 10 4.89 -4.33 -34.51
N GLY A 11 4.67 -4.73 -35.78
CA GLY A 11 3.47 -4.42 -36.57
C GLY A 11 2.13 -4.92 -36.00
N GLU A 12 1.17 -4.30 -36.42
CA GLU A 12 -0.30 -4.30 -36.53
C GLU A 12 -1.19 -5.47 -36.04
N ARG A 13 -0.78 -6.39 -35.19
CA ARG A 13 -1.73 -7.33 -34.54
C ARG A 13 -1.99 -7.02 -33.07
N THR A 14 -1.93 -5.74 -32.68
CA THR A 14 -1.78 -5.33 -31.28
C THR A 14 -3.10 -5.04 -30.54
N GLY A 15 -4.18 -4.66 -31.22
CA GLY A 15 -5.42 -4.25 -30.54
C GLY A 15 -6.11 -5.36 -29.77
N ALA A 16 -6.41 -6.47 -30.42
CA ALA A 16 -7.11 -7.60 -29.81
C ALA A 16 -6.27 -8.28 -28.70
N ALA A 17 -4.97 -8.50 -28.95
CA ALA A 17 -4.08 -9.08 -27.93
C ALA A 17 -3.92 -8.17 -26.69
N THR A 18 -3.89 -6.86 -26.89
CA THR A 18 -3.82 -5.88 -25.80
C THR A 18 -5.12 -5.85 -25.01
N ALA A 19 -6.27 -5.87 -25.68
CA ALA A 19 -7.58 -5.96 -25.04
C ALA A 19 -7.75 -7.26 -24.24
N LEU A 20 -7.33 -8.39 -24.80
CA LEU A 20 -7.34 -9.68 -24.10
C LEU A 20 -6.42 -9.69 -22.88
N ALA A 21 -5.25 -9.06 -22.96
CA ALA A 21 -4.36 -8.93 -21.82
C ALA A 21 -4.96 -8.06 -20.70
N LEU A 22 -5.61 -6.95 -21.05
CA LEU A 22 -6.33 -6.12 -20.08
C LEU A 22 -7.46 -6.91 -19.41
N LEU A 23 -8.31 -7.53 -20.19
CA LEU A 23 -9.42 -8.35 -19.66
C LEU A 23 -8.91 -9.50 -18.81
N GLY A 24 -7.83 -10.18 -19.23
CA GLY A 24 -7.19 -11.25 -18.47
C GLY A 24 -6.62 -10.77 -17.13
N CYS A 25 -5.97 -9.61 -17.10
CA CYS A 25 -5.47 -9.02 -15.86
C CYS A 25 -6.61 -8.62 -14.90
N LEU A 26 -7.67 -7.99 -15.42
CA LEU A 26 -8.84 -7.66 -14.61
C LEU A 26 -9.52 -8.93 -14.08
N ALA A 27 -9.76 -9.92 -14.95
CA ALA A 27 -10.38 -11.19 -14.55
C ALA A 27 -9.57 -11.92 -13.48
N LEU A 28 -8.22 -11.94 -13.60
CA LEU A 28 -7.35 -12.55 -12.61
C LEU A 28 -7.36 -11.80 -11.29
N ALA A 29 -7.31 -10.45 -11.31
CA ALA A 29 -7.40 -9.64 -10.10
C ALA A 29 -8.72 -9.91 -9.36
N PHE A 30 -9.86 -9.91 -10.06
CA PHE A 30 -11.14 -10.24 -9.46
C PHE A 30 -11.21 -11.70 -8.98
N ALA A 31 -10.65 -12.66 -9.73
CA ALA A 31 -10.60 -14.05 -9.28
C ALA A 31 -9.78 -14.25 -8.00
N VAL A 32 -8.71 -13.48 -7.80
CA VAL A 32 -7.88 -13.55 -6.59
C VAL A 32 -8.53 -12.83 -5.42
N TYR A 33 -9.01 -11.60 -5.64
CA TYR A 33 -9.44 -10.65 -4.60
C TYR A 33 -10.96 -10.45 -4.51
N TRP A 34 -11.78 -11.29 -5.16
CA TRP A 34 -13.24 -11.17 -5.02
C TRP A 34 -13.74 -11.16 -3.58
N PRO A 35 -13.06 -11.81 -2.59
CA PRO A 35 -13.50 -11.75 -1.21
C PRO A 35 -13.52 -10.33 -0.62
N ALA A 36 -12.61 -9.44 -1.05
CA ALA A 36 -12.56 -8.04 -0.63
C ALA A 36 -13.90 -7.30 -0.82
N LEU A 37 -14.70 -7.70 -1.82
CA LEU A 37 -15.99 -7.06 -2.10
C LEU A 37 -17.02 -7.21 -0.95
N ARG A 38 -16.72 -8.02 0.05
CA ARG A 38 -17.55 -8.27 1.24
C ARG A 38 -16.99 -7.61 2.49
N ASP A 39 -15.84 -6.95 2.38
CA ASP A 39 -15.19 -6.28 3.50
C ASP A 39 -15.85 -4.93 3.78
N GLY A 40 -15.78 -4.50 5.05
CA GLY A 40 -16.23 -3.19 5.48
C GLY A 40 -15.11 -2.14 5.41
N PHE A 41 -15.40 -0.97 5.96
CA PHE A 41 -14.37 0.04 6.24
C PHE A 41 -13.60 -0.32 7.51
N TYR A 42 -12.31 -0.01 7.56
CA TYR A 42 -11.54 -0.14 8.78
C TYR A 42 -10.35 0.82 8.84
N ASN A 43 -9.79 0.99 10.04
CA ASN A 43 -8.65 1.86 10.31
C ASN A 43 -8.85 3.29 9.78
N ASP A 44 -7.92 3.79 8.96
CA ASP A 44 -7.91 5.17 8.44
C ASP A 44 -9.00 5.46 7.38
N ASP A 45 -9.79 4.48 6.97
CA ASP A 45 -10.82 4.67 5.93
C ASP A 45 -11.79 5.79 6.32
N ALA A 46 -12.27 5.77 7.57
CA ALA A 46 -13.20 6.79 8.05
C ALA A 46 -12.57 8.20 8.07
N LEU A 47 -11.27 8.32 8.39
CA LEU A 47 -10.55 9.59 8.31
C LEU A 47 -10.55 10.14 6.89
N PHE A 48 -10.18 9.33 5.90
CA PHE A 48 -10.15 9.76 4.51
C PHE A 48 -11.53 10.05 3.96
N LEU A 49 -12.57 9.33 4.38
CA LEU A 49 -13.95 9.58 3.99
C LEU A 49 -14.50 10.90 4.59
N ASN A 50 -14.13 11.23 5.83
CA ASN A 50 -14.47 12.52 6.44
C ASN A 50 -13.76 13.69 5.72
N ILE A 51 -12.49 13.52 5.36
CA ILE A 51 -11.76 14.50 4.55
C ILE A 51 -12.40 14.63 3.16
N SER A 52 -12.83 13.52 2.57
CA SER A 52 -13.52 13.52 1.28
C SER A 52 -14.79 14.35 1.28
N ASN A 53 -15.57 14.36 2.37
CA ASN A 53 -16.72 15.26 2.49
C ASN A 53 -16.30 16.73 2.35
N ARG A 54 -15.23 17.14 3.06
CA ARG A 54 -14.71 18.51 2.97
C ARG A 54 -14.14 18.87 1.60
N VAL A 55 -13.51 17.89 0.92
CA VAL A 55 -13.00 18.07 -0.46
C VAL A 55 -14.16 18.18 -1.46
N LEU A 56 -15.27 17.46 -1.24
CA LEU A 56 -16.47 17.57 -2.09
C LEU A 56 -17.15 18.93 -1.93
N GLU A 57 -17.19 19.48 -0.71
CA GLU A 57 -17.70 20.82 -0.44
C GLU A 57 -16.81 21.91 -1.04
N GLU A 58 -15.49 21.75 -0.95
CA GLU A 58 -14.49 22.70 -1.43
C GLU A 58 -13.30 21.95 -2.05
N PRO A 59 -13.26 21.76 -3.39
CA PRO A 59 -12.22 20.96 -4.06
C PRO A 59 -10.77 21.44 -3.81
N ALA A 60 -10.58 22.74 -3.55
CA ALA A 60 -9.27 23.29 -3.20
C ALA A 60 -8.67 22.68 -1.93
N ARG A 61 -9.49 22.12 -1.05
CA ARG A 61 -9.03 21.43 0.17
C ARG A 61 -8.16 20.21 -0.11
N ALA A 62 -8.28 19.59 -1.27
CA ALA A 62 -7.35 18.53 -1.67
C ALA A 62 -5.88 18.99 -1.61
N PHE A 63 -5.61 20.29 -1.84
CA PHE A 63 -4.27 20.88 -1.82
C PHE A 63 -3.88 21.50 -0.47
N THR A 64 -4.82 21.63 0.47
CA THR A 64 -4.56 22.24 1.79
C THR A 64 -4.61 21.22 2.93
N GLU A 65 -5.42 20.18 2.81
CA GLU A 65 -5.51 19.10 3.80
C GLU A 65 -4.21 18.30 3.87
N ARG A 66 -3.85 17.92 5.11
CA ARG A 66 -2.61 17.16 5.41
C ARG A 66 -2.93 16.00 6.35
N PRO A 67 -3.73 15.00 5.90
CA PRO A 67 -4.04 13.86 6.76
C PRO A 67 -2.75 13.17 7.20
N LEU A 68 -2.62 12.93 8.48
CA LEU A 68 -1.43 12.33 9.09
C LEU A 68 -0.10 13.04 8.70
N GLY A 69 -0.16 14.34 8.37
CA GLY A 69 0.99 15.14 7.93
C GLY A 69 1.40 14.98 6.46
N TYR A 70 0.71 14.17 5.66
CA TYR A 70 1.06 13.89 4.27
C TYR A 70 0.39 14.82 3.27
N PHE A 71 1.12 15.23 2.24
CA PHE A 71 0.62 16.03 1.11
C PHE A 71 0.29 15.14 -0.10
N ARG A 72 -0.97 14.75 -0.25
CA ARG A 72 -1.42 13.78 -1.28
C ARG A 72 -2.69 14.23 -2.00
N PRO A 73 -2.66 15.37 -2.73
CA PRO A 73 -3.86 15.94 -3.33
C PRO A 73 -4.56 15.01 -4.33
N VAL A 74 -3.82 14.26 -5.13
CA VAL A 74 -4.40 13.30 -6.09
C VAL A 74 -5.10 12.15 -5.36
N TRP A 75 -4.51 11.66 -4.27
CA TRP A 75 -5.14 10.64 -3.43
C TRP A 75 -6.44 11.14 -2.80
N LEU A 76 -6.45 12.36 -2.26
CA LEU A 76 -7.65 12.96 -1.66
C LEU A 76 -8.75 13.18 -2.70
N ALA A 77 -8.40 13.65 -3.89
CA ALA A 77 -9.35 13.78 -5.00
C ALA A 77 -9.91 12.43 -5.46
N TYR A 78 -9.08 11.37 -5.51
CA TYR A 78 -9.50 10.01 -5.82
C TYR A 78 -10.47 9.47 -4.78
N MET A 79 -10.21 9.67 -3.48
CA MET A 79 -11.11 9.24 -2.40
C MET A 79 -12.43 10.03 -2.44
N ALA A 80 -12.37 11.34 -2.67
CA ALA A 80 -13.56 12.18 -2.79
C ALA A 80 -14.45 11.76 -3.98
N ALA A 81 -13.86 11.44 -5.13
CA ALA A 81 -14.59 10.95 -6.29
C ALA A 81 -15.33 9.62 -5.98
N GLN A 82 -14.68 8.68 -5.31
CA GLN A 82 -15.32 7.43 -4.88
C GLN A 82 -16.43 7.70 -3.85
N LYS A 83 -16.19 8.61 -2.89
CA LYS A 83 -17.19 9.00 -1.89
C LYS A 83 -18.44 9.58 -2.55
N ALA A 84 -18.29 10.43 -3.57
CA ALA A 84 -19.40 10.99 -4.32
C ALA A 84 -20.26 9.91 -5.02
N VAL A 85 -19.61 8.82 -5.49
CA VAL A 85 -20.31 7.74 -6.21
C VAL A 85 -20.90 6.69 -5.27
N PHE A 86 -20.15 6.27 -4.26
CA PHE A 86 -20.49 5.10 -3.44
C PHE A 86 -21.00 5.45 -2.04
N GLY A 87 -20.89 6.71 -1.61
CA GLY A 87 -21.30 7.12 -0.26
C GLY A 87 -20.61 6.31 0.84
N LEU A 88 -21.40 5.57 1.62
CA LEU A 88 -20.93 4.67 2.68
C LEU A 88 -21.04 3.19 2.30
N ALA A 89 -21.08 2.84 1.00
CA ALA A 89 -21.11 1.47 0.53
C ALA A 89 -19.68 0.95 0.24
N PRO A 90 -19.02 0.20 1.14
CA PRO A 90 -17.61 -0.18 1.00
C PRO A 90 -17.35 -1.06 -0.22
N ALA A 91 -18.31 -1.88 -0.63
CA ALA A 91 -18.17 -2.76 -1.80
C ALA A 91 -17.76 -2.00 -3.08
N GLY A 92 -18.28 -0.77 -3.30
CA GLY A 92 -17.93 0.06 -4.46
C GLY A 92 -16.44 0.44 -4.46
N TYR A 93 -15.89 0.80 -3.31
CA TYR A 93 -14.47 1.12 -3.15
C TYR A 93 -13.58 -0.10 -3.41
N HIS A 94 -13.98 -1.27 -2.92
CA HIS A 94 -13.26 -2.52 -3.16
C HIS A 94 -13.30 -2.92 -4.64
N VAL A 95 -14.45 -2.76 -5.34
CA VAL A 95 -14.53 -2.99 -6.79
C VAL A 95 -13.51 -2.13 -7.52
N VAL A 96 -13.43 -0.84 -7.19
CA VAL A 96 -12.46 0.08 -7.81
C VAL A 96 -11.03 -0.31 -7.44
N GLY A 97 -10.76 -0.68 -6.18
CA GLY A 97 -9.44 -1.12 -5.73
C GLY A 97 -8.94 -2.37 -6.44
N VAL A 98 -9.79 -3.39 -6.58
CA VAL A 98 -9.47 -4.63 -7.31
C VAL A 98 -9.29 -4.37 -8.81
N ALA A 99 -10.16 -3.53 -9.41
CA ALA A 99 -10.00 -3.14 -10.81
C ALA A 99 -8.70 -2.36 -11.04
N LEU A 100 -8.36 -1.44 -10.14
CA LEU A 100 -7.10 -0.71 -10.17
C LEU A 100 -5.90 -1.64 -10.08
N HIS A 101 -5.93 -2.65 -9.18
CA HIS A 101 -4.89 -3.67 -9.10
C HIS A 101 -4.75 -4.44 -10.42
N GLY A 102 -5.87 -4.84 -11.04
CA GLY A 102 -5.88 -5.46 -12.37
C GLY A 102 -5.27 -4.57 -13.45
N LEU A 103 -5.58 -3.26 -13.42
CA LEU A 103 -5.00 -2.27 -14.34
C LEU A 103 -3.49 -2.12 -14.15
N VAL A 104 -2.99 -2.12 -12.91
CA VAL A 104 -1.54 -2.09 -12.64
C VAL A 104 -0.87 -3.35 -13.18
N GLY A 105 -1.47 -4.53 -12.99
CA GLY A 105 -0.99 -5.78 -13.59
C GLY A 105 -0.90 -5.71 -15.12
N PHE A 106 -1.88 -5.07 -15.76
CA PHE A 106 -1.85 -4.80 -17.19
C PHE A 106 -0.72 -3.83 -17.60
N LEU A 107 -0.46 -2.77 -16.82
CA LEU A 107 0.67 -1.88 -17.06
C LEU A 107 2.02 -2.62 -16.91
N VAL A 108 2.14 -3.51 -15.95
CA VAL A 108 3.31 -4.41 -15.79
C VAL A 108 3.43 -5.33 -17.01
N TRP A 109 2.33 -5.89 -17.53
CA TRP A 109 2.32 -6.66 -18.77
C TRP A 109 2.84 -5.85 -19.95
N LEU A 110 2.36 -4.59 -20.11
CA LEU A 110 2.83 -3.70 -21.19
C LEU A 110 4.33 -3.44 -21.08
N LEU A 111 4.83 -3.16 -19.88
CA LEU A 111 6.24 -2.92 -19.63
C LEU A 111 7.07 -4.18 -19.93
N ALA A 112 6.67 -5.33 -19.38
CA ALA A 112 7.33 -6.62 -19.62
C ALA A 112 7.30 -7.00 -21.12
N ARG A 113 6.16 -6.81 -21.79
CA ARG A 113 6.01 -7.08 -23.22
C ARG A 113 6.95 -6.24 -24.08
N ARG A 114 7.13 -4.98 -23.70
CA ARG A 114 8.06 -4.07 -24.37
C ARG A 114 9.52 -4.45 -24.16
N LEU A 115 9.88 -4.80 -22.94
CA LEU A 115 11.27 -5.11 -22.56
C LEU A 115 11.72 -6.51 -23.03
N LEU A 116 10.86 -7.52 -22.87
CA LEU A 116 11.20 -8.93 -23.09
C LEU A 116 10.87 -9.42 -24.50
N ARG A 117 9.96 -8.74 -25.22
CA ARG A 117 9.47 -9.16 -26.57
C ARG A 117 8.96 -10.61 -26.62
N ASP A 118 8.45 -11.09 -25.49
CA ASP A 118 7.92 -12.44 -25.32
C ASP A 118 6.55 -12.35 -24.61
N ALA A 119 5.50 -12.83 -25.26
CA ALA A 119 4.14 -12.72 -24.77
C ALA A 119 3.90 -13.58 -23.52
N VAL A 120 4.50 -14.78 -23.48
CA VAL A 120 4.36 -15.71 -22.34
C VAL A 120 5.13 -15.16 -21.12
N ALA A 121 6.34 -14.64 -21.34
CA ALA A 121 7.12 -14.01 -20.28
C ALA A 121 6.40 -12.77 -19.70
N ALA A 122 5.79 -11.95 -20.56
CA ALA A 122 5.00 -10.79 -20.13
C ALA A 122 3.74 -11.19 -19.36
N ALA A 123 3.03 -12.24 -19.81
CA ALA A 123 1.86 -12.76 -19.10
C ALA A 123 2.24 -13.33 -17.73
N ALA A 124 3.36 -14.04 -17.65
CA ALA A 124 3.88 -14.57 -16.40
C ALA A 124 4.29 -13.44 -15.42
N ALA A 125 4.93 -12.38 -15.91
CA ALA A 125 5.23 -11.20 -15.09
C ALA A 125 3.95 -10.56 -14.52
N ALA A 126 2.94 -10.35 -15.36
CA ALA A 126 1.66 -9.80 -14.91
C ALA A 126 0.94 -10.72 -13.91
N ALA A 127 0.90 -12.03 -14.17
CA ALA A 127 0.30 -12.99 -13.25
C ALA A 127 1.04 -13.04 -11.90
N THR A 128 2.38 -13.01 -11.93
CA THR A 128 3.20 -12.91 -10.71
C THR A 128 2.81 -11.66 -9.93
N PHE A 129 2.80 -10.49 -10.58
CA PHE A 129 2.41 -9.25 -9.93
C PHE A 129 1.02 -9.35 -9.28
N LEU A 130 0.03 -9.87 -10.01
CA LEU A 130 -1.36 -9.92 -9.55
C LEU A 130 -1.62 -10.91 -8.39
N CYS A 131 -0.80 -11.94 -8.26
CA CYS A 131 -1.03 -13.02 -7.30
C CYS A 131 -0.11 -13.01 -6.08
N LEU A 132 0.84 -12.07 -5.97
CA LEU A 132 1.73 -12.03 -4.81
C LEU A 132 1.00 -11.63 -3.53
N TYR A 133 1.20 -12.38 -2.45
CA TYR A 133 0.64 -12.12 -1.11
C TYR A 133 1.00 -10.73 -0.57
N ALA A 134 2.16 -10.20 -0.93
CA ALA A 134 2.63 -8.86 -0.58
C ALA A 134 1.67 -7.72 -0.95
N HIS A 135 0.65 -7.98 -1.76
CA HIS A 135 -0.37 -6.99 -2.15
C HIS A 135 -1.62 -7.00 -1.25
N SER A 136 -1.76 -7.98 -0.34
CA SER A 136 -2.99 -8.19 0.44
C SER A 136 -3.47 -6.92 1.11
N GLU A 137 -2.63 -6.26 1.89
CA GLU A 137 -2.98 -5.03 2.58
C GLU A 137 -3.32 -3.88 1.60
N ALA A 138 -2.57 -3.74 0.50
CA ALA A 138 -2.79 -2.69 -0.48
C ALA A 138 -4.08 -2.85 -1.30
N VAL A 139 -4.70 -4.04 -1.28
CA VAL A 139 -5.95 -4.34 -2.01
C VAL A 139 -7.15 -4.49 -1.08
N PHE A 140 -6.97 -5.11 0.11
CA PHE A 140 -8.05 -5.26 1.09
C PHE A 140 -8.33 -3.98 1.86
N TRP A 141 -7.34 -3.14 2.11
CA TRP A 141 -7.52 -1.90 2.86
C TRP A 141 -7.72 -0.70 1.91
N ILE A 142 -8.89 -0.05 1.98
CA ILE A 142 -9.27 1.04 1.07
C ILE A 142 -8.28 2.22 1.17
N ALA A 143 -7.90 2.64 2.40
CA ALA A 143 -6.93 3.71 2.58
C ALA A 143 -5.54 3.37 2.02
N ALA A 144 -5.21 2.08 1.87
CA ALA A 144 -3.96 1.63 1.29
C ALA A 144 -3.97 1.57 -0.25
N HIS A 145 -5.11 1.76 -0.92
CA HIS A 145 -5.20 1.87 -2.39
C HIS A 145 -4.32 3.00 -2.95
N ASN A 146 -3.88 3.95 -2.11
CA ASN A 146 -2.87 4.93 -2.51
C ASN A 146 -1.57 4.28 -3.00
N SER A 147 -1.17 3.13 -2.44
CA SER A 147 0.01 2.38 -2.88
C SER A 147 -0.22 1.78 -4.28
N THR A 148 -1.41 1.20 -4.49
CA THR A 148 -1.81 0.62 -5.78
C THR A 148 -1.86 1.69 -6.87
N LEU A 149 -2.52 2.82 -6.60
CA LEU A 149 -2.63 3.93 -7.53
C LEU A 149 -1.26 4.52 -7.88
N ALA A 150 -0.43 4.80 -6.88
CA ALA A 150 0.90 5.38 -7.08
C ALA A 150 1.83 4.46 -7.86
N ALA A 151 1.86 3.16 -7.56
CA ALA A 151 2.67 2.20 -8.32
C ALA A 151 2.21 2.08 -9.78
N GLY A 152 0.89 2.08 -10.02
CA GLY A 152 0.35 2.12 -11.38
C GLY A 152 0.77 3.38 -12.14
N LEU A 153 0.70 4.53 -11.50
CA LEU A 153 1.17 5.81 -12.06
C LEU A 153 2.68 5.80 -12.33
N CYS A 154 3.48 5.16 -11.45
CA CYS A 154 4.92 5.01 -11.68
C CYS A 154 5.22 4.14 -12.91
N VAL A 155 4.56 2.99 -13.07
CA VAL A 155 4.74 2.14 -14.26
C VAL A 155 4.26 2.87 -15.52
N ALA A 156 3.14 3.58 -15.44
CA ALA A 156 2.65 4.42 -16.54
C ALA A 156 3.66 5.53 -16.91
N ALA A 157 4.25 6.21 -15.92
CA ALA A 157 5.28 7.22 -16.13
C ALA A 157 6.52 6.65 -16.81
N VAL A 158 6.98 5.44 -16.44
CA VAL A 158 8.07 4.74 -17.15
C VAL A 158 7.70 4.46 -18.60
N LEU A 159 6.50 3.97 -18.87
CA LEU A 159 6.02 3.71 -20.23
C LEU A 159 5.91 4.99 -21.07
N LEU A 160 5.43 6.09 -20.48
CA LEU A 160 5.39 7.43 -21.10
C LEU A 160 6.79 7.94 -21.38
N HIS A 161 7.72 7.78 -20.42
CA HIS A 161 9.11 8.19 -20.59
C HIS A 161 9.80 7.45 -21.75
N LEU A 162 9.65 6.14 -21.80
CA LEU A 162 10.19 5.34 -22.90
C LEU A 162 9.61 5.77 -24.26
N ARG A 163 8.32 6.17 -24.31
CA ARG A 163 7.72 6.79 -25.50
C ARG A 163 8.29 8.17 -25.80
N ALA A 164 8.56 8.98 -24.78
CA ALA A 164 9.17 10.30 -24.95
C ALA A 164 10.59 10.20 -25.49
N VAL A 165 11.34 9.18 -25.05
CA VAL A 165 12.67 8.87 -25.59
C VAL A 165 12.60 8.53 -27.08
N GLU A 166 11.63 7.70 -27.49
CA GLU A 166 11.45 7.31 -28.92
C GLU A 166 10.99 8.47 -29.80
N ARG A 167 10.06 9.27 -29.31
CA ARG A 167 9.48 10.38 -30.10
C ARG A 167 10.36 11.62 -30.15
N GLY A 168 11.15 11.86 -29.11
CA GLY A 168 12.01 13.04 -29.01
C GLY A 168 11.27 14.39 -28.93
N THR A 169 9.93 14.38 -28.72
CA THR A 169 9.09 15.59 -28.75
C THR A 169 8.94 16.21 -27.35
N PRO A 170 8.90 17.57 -27.25
CA PRO A 170 8.67 18.24 -25.97
C PRO A 170 7.34 17.87 -25.30
N GLY A 171 6.26 17.67 -26.08
CA GLY A 171 4.95 17.27 -25.55
C GLY A 171 4.99 15.90 -24.88
N ALA A 172 5.73 14.93 -25.43
CA ALA A 172 5.90 13.63 -24.79
C ALA A 172 6.74 13.72 -23.50
N ALA A 173 7.74 14.60 -23.46
CA ALA A 173 8.52 14.88 -22.26
C ALA A 173 7.64 15.52 -21.17
N LEU A 174 6.80 16.47 -21.54
CA LEU A 174 5.84 17.11 -20.63
C LEU A 174 4.85 16.10 -20.04
N LEU A 175 4.30 15.19 -20.85
CA LEU A 175 3.41 14.12 -20.36
C LEU A 175 4.11 13.21 -19.35
N THR A 176 5.40 12.93 -19.55
CA THR A 176 6.19 12.19 -18.56
C THR A 176 6.28 12.95 -17.25
N ALA A 177 6.63 14.24 -17.30
CA ALA A 177 6.76 15.08 -16.10
C ALA A 177 5.43 15.22 -15.34
N LEU A 178 4.32 15.39 -16.06
CA LEU A 178 2.98 15.39 -15.45
C LEU A 178 2.65 14.04 -14.81
N GLY A 179 3.01 12.92 -15.45
CA GLY A 179 2.86 11.57 -14.86
C GLY A 179 3.66 11.42 -13.56
N VAL A 180 4.88 11.94 -13.52
CA VAL A 180 5.72 11.98 -12.30
C VAL A 180 5.06 12.82 -11.21
N LEU A 181 4.59 14.01 -11.52
CA LEU A 181 3.93 14.91 -10.56
C LEU A 181 2.67 14.26 -9.97
N VAL A 182 1.82 13.68 -10.81
CA VAL A 182 0.59 13.00 -10.38
C VAL A 182 0.92 11.79 -9.49
N ALA A 183 1.97 11.03 -9.81
CA ALA A 183 2.43 9.91 -8.98
C ALA A 183 2.92 10.39 -7.59
N LEU A 184 3.72 11.46 -7.55
CA LEU A 184 4.20 12.07 -6.30
C LEU A 184 3.06 12.65 -5.46
N TRP A 185 2.08 13.30 -6.09
CA TRP A 185 0.87 13.81 -5.45
C TRP A 185 -0.09 12.71 -4.97
N THR A 186 0.16 11.48 -5.38
CA THR A 186 -0.56 10.30 -4.86
C THR A 186 0.13 9.73 -3.64
N LYS A 187 1.46 9.52 -3.72
CA LYS A 187 2.25 8.95 -2.61
C LYS A 187 3.75 9.23 -2.77
N GLU A 188 4.41 9.63 -1.69
CA GLU A 188 5.83 10.05 -1.65
C GLU A 188 6.83 8.99 -2.18
N PRO A 189 6.63 7.66 -1.95
CA PRO A 189 7.53 6.65 -2.51
C PRO A 189 7.68 6.70 -4.04
N SER A 190 6.79 7.39 -4.75
CA SER A 190 6.92 7.64 -6.20
C SER A 190 8.19 8.40 -6.58
N ILE A 191 8.93 8.95 -5.59
CA ILE A 191 10.25 9.56 -5.80
C ILE A 191 11.27 8.58 -6.43
N VAL A 192 11.04 7.28 -6.34
CA VAL A 192 11.84 6.24 -7.02
C VAL A 192 11.91 6.45 -8.54
N LEU A 193 10.95 7.19 -9.12
CA LEU A 193 10.97 7.57 -10.53
C LEU A 193 12.23 8.37 -10.92
N LEU A 194 12.85 9.10 -10.00
CA LEU A 194 14.13 9.77 -10.23
C LEU A 194 15.26 8.79 -10.58
N ALA A 195 15.18 7.55 -10.11
CA ALA A 195 16.10 6.48 -10.49
C ALA A 195 15.59 5.67 -11.70
N TRP A 196 14.30 5.37 -11.75
CA TRP A 196 13.73 4.47 -12.76
C TRP A 196 13.77 5.08 -14.16
N LEU A 197 13.46 6.38 -14.31
CA LEU A 197 13.37 7.03 -15.62
C LEU A 197 14.73 7.15 -16.32
N PRO A 198 15.77 7.77 -15.71
CA PRO A 198 17.06 7.88 -16.36
C PRO A 198 17.69 6.53 -16.64
N LEU A 199 17.48 5.55 -15.76
CA LEU A 199 18.00 4.21 -15.97
C LEU A 199 17.27 3.47 -17.09
N ALA A 200 15.93 3.56 -17.15
CA ALA A 200 15.17 3.00 -18.25
C ALA A 200 15.63 3.62 -19.59
N GLU A 201 15.90 4.91 -19.64
CA GLU A 201 16.43 5.60 -20.82
C GLU A 201 17.85 5.10 -21.16
N LEU A 202 18.75 5.08 -20.18
CA LEU A 202 20.13 4.64 -20.34
C LEU A 202 20.22 3.21 -20.87
N LEU A 203 19.42 2.31 -20.30
CA LEU A 203 19.42 0.89 -20.67
C LEU A 203 18.76 0.62 -22.02
N THR A 204 17.79 1.43 -22.46
CA THR A 204 17.04 1.21 -23.70
C THR A 204 17.54 2.04 -24.89
N ALA A 205 18.00 3.25 -24.65
CA ALA A 205 18.45 4.19 -25.69
C ALA A 205 19.96 4.46 -25.67
N GLY A 206 20.69 3.89 -24.70
CA GLY A 206 22.13 3.99 -24.54
C GLY A 206 22.59 5.19 -23.74
N TRP A 207 23.85 5.15 -23.27
CA TRP A 207 24.42 6.09 -22.30
C TRP A 207 24.45 7.56 -22.75
N ARG A 208 24.42 7.83 -24.06
CA ARG A 208 24.41 9.21 -24.62
C ARG A 208 23.04 9.85 -24.60
N SER A 209 21.95 9.08 -24.56
CA SER A 209 20.58 9.58 -24.67
C SER A 209 20.23 10.63 -23.63
N PRO A 210 20.52 10.45 -22.33
CA PRO A 210 20.21 11.45 -21.31
C PRO A 210 20.94 12.79 -21.50
N PHE A 211 22.08 12.79 -22.20
CA PHE A 211 22.92 13.98 -22.41
C PHE A 211 22.61 14.71 -23.72
N THR A 212 21.65 14.25 -24.50
CA THR A 212 21.14 14.98 -25.67
C THR A 212 20.28 16.17 -25.22
N ARG A 213 20.07 17.15 -26.11
CA ARG A 213 19.15 18.27 -25.82
C ARG A 213 17.76 17.78 -25.40
N ALA A 214 17.23 16.75 -26.05
CA ALA A 214 15.94 16.14 -25.69
C ALA A 214 16.02 15.43 -24.33
N GLY A 215 17.12 14.75 -24.00
CA GLY A 215 17.38 14.12 -22.72
C GLY A 215 17.42 15.13 -21.58
N LEU A 216 18.20 16.20 -21.77
CA LEU A 216 18.29 17.29 -20.80
C LEU A 216 16.94 17.98 -20.56
N LEU A 217 16.13 18.18 -21.62
CA LEU A 217 14.78 18.71 -21.49
C LEU A 217 13.87 17.77 -20.65
N ARG A 218 13.92 16.46 -20.92
CA ARG A 218 13.18 15.46 -20.12
C ARG A 218 13.57 15.53 -18.65
N ALA A 219 14.87 15.54 -18.37
CA ALA A 219 15.39 15.65 -17.00
C ALA A 219 14.95 16.96 -16.33
N ALA A 220 15.06 18.10 -17.00
CA ALA A 220 14.65 19.40 -16.47
C ALA A 220 13.15 19.44 -16.13
N LEU A 221 12.29 18.91 -17.00
CA LEU A 221 10.85 18.85 -16.74
C LEU A 221 10.49 17.91 -15.58
N VAL A 222 11.17 16.77 -15.45
CA VAL A 222 10.98 15.85 -14.31
C VAL A 222 11.44 16.53 -13.02
N LEU A 223 12.59 17.20 -13.02
CA LEU A 223 13.08 17.92 -11.84
C LEU A 223 12.16 19.09 -11.47
N ALA A 224 11.58 19.78 -12.45
CA ALA A 224 10.57 20.81 -12.19
C ALA A 224 9.32 20.21 -11.51
N ALA A 225 8.84 19.05 -11.98
CA ALA A 225 7.72 18.34 -11.34
C ALA A 225 8.02 17.97 -9.89
N VAL A 226 9.23 17.49 -9.61
CA VAL A 226 9.70 17.21 -8.24
C VAL A 226 9.79 18.49 -7.41
N GLY A 227 10.26 19.60 -8.01
CA GLY A 227 10.29 20.91 -7.35
C GLY A 227 8.90 21.40 -6.95
N VAL A 228 7.90 21.25 -7.82
CA VAL A 228 6.49 21.57 -7.53
C VAL A 228 5.95 20.71 -6.38
N PHE A 229 6.25 19.42 -6.40
CA PHE A 229 5.88 18.52 -5.29
C PHE A 229 6.53 18.94 -3.97
N ALA A 230 7.84 19.22 -3.98
CA ALA A 230 8.58 19.62 -2.80
C ALA A 230 8.09 20.95 -2.22
N ALA A 231 7.75 21.92 -3.09
CA ALA A 231 7.19 23.21 -2.66
C ALA A 231 5.83 23.07 -1.97
N GLY A 232 5.00 22.09 -2.39
CA GLY A 232 3.72 21.78 -1.75
C GLY A 232 3.83 20.95 -0.47
N ASN A 233 4.97 20.28 -0.25
CA ASN A 233 5.17 19.37 0.88
C ASN A 233 5.92 20.07 2.03
N THR A 234 5.14 20.67 2.96
CA THR A 234 5.70 21.38 4.12
C THR A 234 6.52 20.47 5.05
N SER A 235 6.26 19.17 5.09
CA SER A 235 7.04 18.20 5.88
C SER A 235 8.48 18.12 5.38
N ILE A 236 8.69 18.12 4.06
CA ILE A 236 10.04 18.20 3.48
C ILE A 236 10.70 19.54 3.82
N ALA A 237 9.96 20.64 3.67
CA ALA A 237 10.47 21.98 3.98
C ALA A 237 10.84 22.13 5.48
N THR A 238 10.08 21.49 6.38
CA THR A 238 10.36 21.48 7.83
C THR A 238 11.58 20.60 8.13
N ALA A 239 11.66 19.40 7.53
CA ALA A 239 12.81 18.50 7.70
C ALA A 239 14.14 19.10 7.19
N LEU A 240 14.07 20.03 6.24
CA LEU A 240 15.26 20.74 5.71
C LEU A 240 15.62 22.00 6.52
N ARG A 241 14.79 22.42 7.50
CA ARG A 241 15.12 23.58 8.35
C ARG A 241 16.22 23.23 9.36
N PRO A 242 17.28 24.06 9.47
CA PRO A 242 18.42 23.76 10.35
C PRO A 242 18.12 23.73 11.85
N GLN A 243 16.97 24.26 12.25
CA GLN A 243 16.63 24.52 13.67
C GLN A 243 15.93 23.36 14.37
N ASP A 244 15.47 22.33 13.66
CA ASP A 244 14.72 21.22 14.25
C ASP A 244 15.62 19.97 14.37
N GLN A 245 16.49 19.98 15.40
CA GLN A 245 17.44 18.87 15.66
C GLN A 245 16.74 17.53 15.91
N ALA A 246 15.52 17.54 16.49
CA ALA A 246 14.75 16.32 16.73
C ALA A 246 14.27 15.71 15.40
N ALA A 247 13.68 16.53 14.51
CA ALA A 247 13.24 16.09 13.18
C ALA A 247 14.43 15.66 12.30
N GLN A 248 15.57 16.35 12.40
CA GLN A 248 16.80 15.95 11.70
C GLN A 248 17.39 14.65 12.23
N THR A 249 17.29 14.40 13.54
CA THR A 249 17.75 13.15 14.15
C THR A 249 16.88 11.99 13.69
N GLU A 250 15.56 12.20 13.60
CA GLU A 250 14.60 11.21 13.10
C GLU A 250 14.82 10.92 11.61
N VAL A 251 15.00 11.94 10.77
CA VAL A 251 15.32 11.79 9.35
C VAL A 251 16.69 11.13 9.15
N ARG A 252 17.72 11.54 9.92
CA ARG A 252 19.06 10.91 9.85
C ARG A 252 19.04 9.47 10.36
N ALA A 253 18.33 9.19 11.45
CA ALA A 253 18.12 7.82 11.93
C ALA A 253 17.41 6.99 10.86
N THR A 254 16.41 7.57 10.17
CA THR A 254 15.68 6.91 9.09
C THR A 254 16.60 6.57 7.91
N PHE A 255 17.53 7.45 7.51
CA PHE A 255 18.47 7.20 6.42
C PHE A 255 19.69 6.37 6.81
N ALA A 256 20.11 6.37 8.09
CA ALA A 256 21.29 5.63 8.56
C ALA A 256 21.09 4.12 8.63
N PHE A 257 19.83 3.65 8.57
CA PHE A 257 19.47 2.24 8.78
C PHE A 257 19.20 1.44 7.51
N VAL A 258 19.59 1.89 6.32
CA VAL A 258 19.58 1.04 5.12
C VAL A 258 20.73 0.05 5.20
N GLU A 259 20.65 -0.87 6.16
CA GLU A 259 21.56 -2.01 6.17
C GLU A 259 21.22 -2.92 4.99
N ALA A 260 22.21 -3.30 4.19
CA ALA A 260 22.05 -4.20 3.06
C ALA A 260 21.33 -5.51 3.45
N GLY A 261 21.55 -5.99 4.69
CA GLY A 261 20.86 -7.14 5.25
C GLY A 261 19.34 -6.99 5.32
N ARG A 262 18.83 -5.80 5.66
CA ARG A 262 17.37 -5.53 5.74
C ARG A 262 16.70 -5.46 4.37
N VAL A 263 17.40 -4.94 3.37
CA VAL A 263 16.89 -4.96 1.98
C VAL A 263 16.74 -6.40 1.51
N LEU A 264 17.68 -7.28 1.86
CA LEU A 264 17.63 -8.68 1.48
C LEU A 264 16.57 -9.47 2.24
N GLU A 265 16.38 -9.19 3.54
CA GLU A 265 15.28 -9.73 4.34
C GLU A 265 13.92 -9.31 3.76
N ALA A 266 13.77 -8.04 3.43
CA ALA A 266 12.57 -7.53 2.76
C ALA A 266 12.34 -8.19 1.39
N CYS A 267 13.40 -8.51 0.62
CA CYS A 267 13.29 -9.28 -0.62
C CYS A 267 12.84 -10.73 -0.36
N ALA A 268 13.30 -11.36 0.72
CA ALA A 268 12.86 -12.70 1.11
C ALA A 268 11.37 -12.71 1.54
N THR A 269 10.96 -11.73 2.34
CA THR A 269 9.56 -11.52 2.76
C THR A 269 8.64 -11.33 1.56
N LEU A 270 9.07 -10.62 0.54
CA LEU A 270 8.30 -10.39 -0.67
C LEU A 270 7.95 -11.70 -1.41
N LEU A 271 8.82 -12.70 -1.32
CA LEU A 271 8.64 -14.00 -1.96
C LEU A 271 7.97 -15.05 -1.05
N SER A 272 7.76 -14.73 0.24
CA SER A 272 7.15 -15.64 1.21
C SER A 272 5.73 -15.21 1.54
N PRO A 273 4.72 -16.04 1.35
CA PRO A 273 3.36 -15.78 1.82
C PRO A 273 3.14 -16.19 3.29
N LEU A 274 4.21 -16.52 4.01
CA LEU A 274 4.11 -16.84 5.43
C LEU A 274 4.01 -15.55 6.24
N PRO A 275 3.13 -15.48 7.26
CA PRO A 275 3.15 -14.39 8.21
C PRO A 275 4.51 -14.37 8.90
N GLU A 276 5.13 -13.19 8.95
CA GLU A 276 6.43 -13.03 9.61
C GLU A 276 6.31 -13.44 11.07
N PRO A 277 7.18 -14.34 11.56
CA PRO A 277 7.36 -14.45 12.98
C PRO A 277 7.98 -13.15 13.49
N ALA A 278 7.41 -12.60 14.55
CA ALA A 278 7.73 -11.29 15.14
C ALA A 278 9.20 -11.08 15.58
N SER A 279 10.07 -12.05 15.36
CA SER A 279 11.49 -12.00 15.74
C SER A 279 12.34 -12.93 14.87
N HIS A 280 12.70 -12.51 13.66
CA HIS A 280 13.87 -13.12 13.04
C HIS A 280 15.09 -12.23 13.26
N PRO A 281 16.20 -12.74 13.81
CA PRO A 281 17.48 -12.10 13.64
C PRO A 281 17.71 -12.04 12.14
N GLY A 282 17.90 -10.83 11.60
CA GLY A 282 18.17 -10.62 10.18
C GLY A 282 19.26 -11.58 9.68
N PRO A 283 19.28 -11.93 8.40
CA PRO A 283 20.30 -12.81 7.86
C PRO A 283 21.65 -12.19 8.19
N GLY A 284 22.46 -12.91 8.96
CA GLY A 284 23.82 -12.45 9.26
C GLY A 284 24.60 -12.18 7.98
N ALA A 285 25.80 -11.62 8.06
CA ALA A 285 26.63 -11.24 6.91
C ALA A 285 26.72 -12.34 5.82
N LEU A 286 26.68 -13.61 6.20
CA LEU A 286 26.65 -14.75 5.27
C LEU A 286 25.34 -14.81 4.49
N GLY A 287 24.20 -14.64 5.16
CA GLY A 287 22.88 -14.60 4.50
C GLY A 287 22.76 -13.42 3.53
N ALA A 288 23.27 -12.25 3.91
CA ALA A 288 23.37 -11.08 3.05
C ALA A 288 24.25 -11.34 1.82
N ALA A 289 25.42 -11.96 1.99
CA ALA A 289 26.31 -12.31 0.89
C ALA A 289 25.70 -13.36 -0.05
N LEU A 290 25.04 -14.39 0.47
CA LEU A 290 24.34 -15.43 -0.33
C LEU A 290 23.18 -14.82 -1.11
N SER A 291 22.42 -13.91 -0.51
CA SER A 291 21.32 -13.24 -1.19
C SER A 291 21.83 -12.27 -2.27
N ALA A 292 22.90 -11.53 -2.01
CA ALA A 292 23.55 -10.69 -3.02
C ALA A 292 24.08 -11.55 -4.19
N LEU A 293 24.71 -12.70 -3.89
CA LEU A 293 25.14 -13.65 -4.91
C LEU A 293 23.96 -14.20 -5.72
N ALA A 294 22.85 -14.56 -5.08
CA ALA A 294 21.63 -15.03 -5.73
C ALA A 294 21.00 -13.98 -6.64
N LEU A 295 21.10 -12.69 -6.29
CA LEU A 295 20.66 -11.58 -7.14
C LEU A 295 21.61 -11.29 -8.31
N LEU A 296 22.93 -11.44 -8.11
CA LEU A 296 23.95 -11.10 -9.11
C LEU A 296 24.30 -12.27 -10.04
N ALA A 297 24.23 -13.53 -9.55
CA ALA A 297 24.54 -14.71 -10.36
C ALA A 297 23.67 -14.81 -11.65
N PRO A 298 22.35 -14.50 -11.63
CA PRO A 298 21.55 -14.45 -12.84
C PRO A 298 22.09 -13.48 -13.88
N LEU A 299 22.64 -12.32 -13.49
CA LEU A 299 23.22 -11.36 -14.43
C LEU A 299 24.41 -11.94 -15.18
N ALA A 300 25.31 -12.68 -14.50
CA ALA A 300 26.45 -13.32 -15.13
C ALA A 300 26.01 -14.44 -16.10
N VAL A 301 25.00 -15.24 -15.73
CA VAL A 301 24.41 -16.27 -16.59
C VAL A 301 23.76 -15.65 -17.82
N ILE A 302 22.98 -14.57 -17.62
CA ILE A 302 22.29 -13.84 -18.69
C ILE A 302 23.30 -13.20 -19.64
N ALA A 303 24.36 -12.58 -19.10
CA ALA A 303 25.43 -11.96 -19.90
C ALA A 303 26.08 -12.95 -20.87
N ARG A 304 26.22 -14.21 -20.45
CA ARG A 304 26.79 -15.28 -21.27
C ARG A 304 25.79 -15.91 -22.23
N ALA A 305 24.52 -16.10 -21.78
CA ALA A 305 23.53 -16.87 -22.51
C ALA A 305 22.69 -16.02 -23.49
N ARG A 306 22.32 -14.82 -23.08
CA ARG A 306 21.37 -13.96 -23.81
C ARG A 306 21.62 -12.49 -23.48
N ARG A 307 22.57 -11.85 -24.18
CA ARG A 307 22.93 -10.45 -23.94
C ARG A 307 21.76 -9.47 -24.09
N GLU A 308 20.76 -9.78 -24.92
CA GLU A 308 19.56 -8.95 -25.11
C GLU A 308 18.68 -8.84 -23.86
N LEU A 309 18.83 -9.74 -22.88
CA LEU A 309 18.10 -9.71 -21.61
C LEU A 309 18.85 -8.96 -20.49
N LEU A 310 20.09 -8.52 -20.72
CA LEU A 310 20.86 -7.78 -19.70
C LEU A 310 20.17 -6.50 -19.28
N CYS A 311 19.72 -5.66 -20.23
CA CYS A 311 19.06 -4.41 -19.94
C CYS A 311 17.71 -4.62 -19.20
N PRO A 312 16.81 -5.51 -19.66
CA PRO A 312 15.60 -5.86 -18.90
C PRO A 312 15.89 -6.35 -17.49
N THR A 313 16.91 -7.18 -17.30
CA THR A 313 17.29 -7.70 -15.98
C THR A 313 17.83 -6.61 -15.06
N ALA A 314 18.73 -5.77 -15.58
CA ALA A 314 19.28 -4.66 -14.81
C ALA A 314 18.18 -3.69 -14.37
N LEU A 315 17.23 -3.38 -15.26
CA LEU A 315 16.07 -2.54 -14.93
C LEU A 315 15.20 -3.20 -13.86
N ALA A 316 14.88 -4.50 -14.00
CA ALA A 316 14.06 -5.24 -13.06
C ALA A 316 14.69 -5.27 -11.65
N LEU A 317 16.00 -5.54 -11.56
CA LEU A 317 16.75 -5.52 -10.30
C LEU A 317 16.80 -4.12 -9.69
N LEU A 318 17.00 -3.11 -10.50
CA LEU A 318 17.03 -1.75 -9.99
C LEU A 318 15.67 -1.30 -9.48
N VAL A 319 14.58 -1.60 -10.23
CA VAL A 319 13.21 -1.33 -9.78
C VAL A 319 12.96 -2.02 -8.45
N LEU A 320 13.35 -3.29 -8.31
CA LEU A 320 13.23 -4.02 -7.06
C LEU A 320 14.03 -3.35 -5.93
N LEU A 321 15.32 -3.13 -6.12
CA LEU A 321 16.23 -2.65 -5.06
C LEU A 321 15.91 -1.21 -4.63
N THR A 322 15.69 -0.29 -5.58
CA THR A 322 15.37 1.11 -5.24
C THR A 322 14.02 1.26 -4.56
N ALA A 323 13.03 0.45 -4.92
CA ALA A 323 11.73 0.46 -4.28
C ALA A 323 11.76 -0.24 -2.90
N MET A 324 12.71 -1.13 -2.66
CA MET A 324 12.91 -1.76 -1.34
C MET A 324 13.46 -0.78 -0.29
N VAL A 325 14.17 0.28 -0.70
CA VAL A 325 14.70 1.27 0.25
C VAL A 325 13.58 1.88 1.10
N PRO A 326 12.54 2.52 0.55
CA PRO A 326 11.42 3.03 1.36
C PRO A 326 10.68 1.93 2.13
N ALA A 327 10.55 0.74 1.54
CA ALA A 327 9.87 -0.39 2.19
C ALA A 327 10.63 -0.88 3.42
N SER A 328 11.95 -1.06 3.32
CA SER A 328 12.78 -1.53 4.44
C SER A 328 12.85 -0.52 5.59
N MET A 329 12.76 0.78 5.29
CA MET A 329 12.78 1.83 6.31
C MET A 329 11.51 1.86 7.17
N THR A 330 10.36 1.48 6.62
CA THR A 330 9.04 1.54 7.28
C THR A 330 8.54 0.17 7.77
N ALA A 331 8.88 -0.92 7.10
CA ALA A 331 8.41 -2.27 7.44
C ALA A 331 8.85 -2.75 8.82
N LEU A 332 9.96 -2.22 9.33
CA LEU A 332 10.50 -2.55 10.67
C LEU A 332 9.67 -1.99 11.83
N GLN A 333 8.78 -1.05 11.54
CA GLN A 333 7.92 -0.43 12.55
C GLN A 333 6.50 -0.99 12.55
N GLN A 334 6.12 -1.75 11.51
CA GLN A 334 4.76 -2.28 11.34
C GLN A 334 4.78 -3.71 10.80
N PRO A 335 4.50 -4.72 11.64
CA PRO A 335 4.51 -6.13 11.23
C PRO A 335 3.54 -6.49 10.10
N ASN A 336 2.54 -5.64 9.81
CA ASN A 336 1.55 -5.84 8.75
C ASN A 336 1.79 -4.94 7.52
N GLY A 337 2.99 -4.38 7.35
CA GLY A 337 3.29 -3.41 6.32
C GLY A 337 3.37 -3.95 4.89
N SER A 338 2.59 -4.97 4.50
CA SER A 338 2.68 -5.57 3.16
C SER A 338 2.43 -4.57 2.03
N ARG A 339 1.63 -3.50 2.27
CA ARG A 339 1.42 -2.39 1.33
C ARG A 339 2.71 -1.67 0.91
N LEU A 340 3.75 -1.76 1.73
CA LEU A 340 5.04 -1.11 1.47
C LEU A 340 5.81 -1.85 0.36
N TYR A 341 5.55 -3.14 0.20
CA TYR A 341 6.18 -3.97 -0.83
C TYR A 341 5.53 -3.86 -2.21
N TYR A 342 4.44 -3.09 -2.34
CA TYR A 342 3.69 -3.01 -3.60
C TYR A 342 4.55 -2.49 -4.77
N PHE A 343 5.40 -1.49 -4.55
CA PHE A 343 6.32 -0.97 -5.58
C PHE A 343 7.42 -1.99 -5.97
N PRO A 344 8.13 -2.62 -5.01
CA PRO A 344 9.17 -3.59 -5.31
C PRO A 344 8.68 -4.79 -6.13
N THR A 345 7.42 -5.19 -5.96
CA THR A 345 6.85 -6.35 -6.69
C THR A 345 6.86 -6.18 -8.19
N VAL A 346 6.86 -4.95 -8.71
CA VAL A 346 7.04 -4.69 -10.16
C VAL A 346 8.38 -5.26 -10.64
N GLY A 347 9.46 -4.99 -9.90
CA GLY A 347 10.79 -5.54 -10.21
C GLY A 347 10.83 -7.06 -10.10
N ALA A 348 10.25 -7.63 -9.02
CA ALA A 348 10.18 -9.08 -8.82
C ALA A 348 9.40 -9.78 -9.97
N ALA A 349 8.28 -9.21 -10.37
CA ALA A 349 7.49 -9.72 -11.50
C ALA A 349 8.26 -9.70 -12.82
N LEU A 350 9.00 -8.62 -13.09
CA LEU A 350 9.87 -8.54 -14.26
C LEU A 350 10.99 -9.59 -14.24
N ILE A 351 11.58 -9.91 -13.08
CA ILE A 351 12.59 -10.95 -12.92
C ILE A 351 12.03 -12.33 -13.31
N VAL A 352 10.79 -12.65 -12.88
CA VAL A 352 10.10 -13.88 -13.28
C VAL A 352 9.91 -13.90 -14.80
N GLY A 353 9.49 -12.78 -15.39
CA GLY A 353 9.41 -12.64 -16.84
C GLY A 353 10.74 -12.90 -17.55
N VAL A 354 11.85 -12.35 -17.04
CA VAL A 354 13.21 -12.58 -17.58
C VAL A 354 13.58 -14.07 -17.53
N ALA A 355 13.30 -14.75 -16.42
CA ALA A 355 13.60 -16.19 -16.27
C ALA A 355 12.88 -17.03 -17.35
N LEU A 356 11.62 -16.72 -17.63
CA LEU A 356 10.87 -17.38 -18.70
C LEU A 356 11.32 -16.99 -20.11
N ALA A 357 11.77 -15.76 -20.33
CA ALA A 357 12.37 -15.32 -21.58
C ALA A 357 13.71 -16.03 -21.85
N LEU A 358 14.51 -16.28 -20.80
CA LEU A 358 15.74 -17.09 -20.90
C LEU A 358 15.47 -18.52 -21.37
N ALA A 359 14.36 -19.10 -20.92
CA ALA A 359 13.95 -20.44 -21.31
C ALA A 359 13.32 -20.51 -22.74
N ARG A 360 13.23 -19.36 -23.45
CA ARG A 360 12.73 -19.35 -24.85
C ARG A 360 13.59 -20.23 -25.74
N GLY A 361 12.94 -21.17 -26.46
CA GLY A 361 13.60 -22.17 -27.28
C GLY A 361 13.93 -23.49 -26.55
N ARG A 362 13.79 -23.55 -25.21
CA ARG A 362 13.95 -24.77 -24.40
C ARG A 362 12.59 -25.19 -23.84
N ARG A 363 11.74 -25.77 -24.71
CA ARG A 363 10.34 -26.11 -24.40
C ARG A 363 10.16 -26.85 -23.06
N PRO A 364 10.91 -27.93 -22.74
CA PRO A 364 10.70 -28.66 -21.49
C PRO A 364 11.03 -27.81 -20.27
N LEU A 365 12.12 -27.03 -20.31
CA LEU A 365 12.48 -26.10 -19.22
C LEU A 365 11.40 -25.04 -19.04
N ARG A 366 10.90 -24.46 -20.12
CA ARG A 366 9.86 -23.42 -20.05
C ARG A 366 8.56 -23.96 -19.47
N VAL A 367 8.17 -25.18 -19.84
CA VAL A 367 6.98 -25.86 -19.27
C VAL A 367 7.19 -26.11 -17.77
N ALA A 368 8.36 -26.62 -17.37
CA ALA A 368 8.68 -26.85 -15.97
C ALA A 368 8.64 -25.55 -15.14
N LEU A 369 9.20 -24.45 -15.65
CA LEU A 369 9.14 -23.15 -15.01
C LEU A 369 7.71 -22.60 -14.88
N LEU A 370 6.87 -22.78 -15.91
CA LEU A 370 5.46 -22.38 -15.86
C LEU A 370 4.67 -23.22 -14.85
N ALA A 371 4.93 -24.52 -14.75
CA ALA A 371 4.30 -25.39 -13.77
C ALA A 371 4.73 -24.99 -12.33
N ALA A 372 6.02 -24.75 -12.12
CA ALA A 372 6.53 -24.27 -10.83
C ALA A 372 5.94 -22.90 -10.46
N LEU A 373 5.86 -21.99 -11.42
CA LEU A 373 5.22 -20.68 -11.22
C LEU A 373 3.73 -20.82 -10.87
N ALA A 374 3.00 -21.69 -11.57
CA ALA A 374 1.58 -21.92 -11.28
C ALA A 374 1.37 -22.44 -9.85
N ALA A 375 2.20 -23.38 -9.39
CA ALA A 375 2.17 -23.89 -8.01
C ALA A 375 2.51 -22.79 -7.00
N PHE A 376 3.55 -21.99 -7.27
CA PHE A 376 3.95 -20.86 -6.44
C PHE A 376 2.83 -19.81 -6.33
N LEU A 377 2.23 -19.41 -7.44
CA LEU A 377 1.14 -18.44 -7.45
C LEU A 377 -0.13 -19.01 -6.78
N GLY A 378 -0.42 -20.30 -6.95
CA GLY A 378 -1.51 -20.99 -6.24
C GLY A 378 -1.34 -20.93 -4.72
N TRP A 379 -0.12 -21.10 -4.22
CA TRP A 379 0.21 -20.95 -2.81
C TRP A 379 -0.02 -19.51 -2.31
N HIS A 380 0.45 -18.51 -3.05
CA HIS A 380 0.20 -17.10 -2.73
C HIS A 380 -1.30 -16.75 -2.71
N VAL A 381 -2.06 -17.22 -3.70
CA VAL A 381 -3.52 -16.99 -3.76
C VAL A 381 -4.23 -17.65 -2.56
N ALA A 382 -3.82 -18.86 -2.17
CA ALA A 382 -4.35 -19.50 -0.97
C ALA A 382 -4.05 -18.68 0.30
N ALA A 383 -2.84 -18.15 0.42
CA ALA A 383 -2.44 -17.30 1.53
C ALA A 383 -3.21 -15.97 1.56
N ILE A 384 -3.44 -15.32 0.40
CA ILE A 384 -4.26 -14.10 0.27
C ILE A 384 -5.68 -14.37 0.82
N ARG A 385 -6.30 -15.46 0.40
CA ARG A 385 -7.66 -15.81 0.83
C ARG A 385 -7.73 -16.17 2.31
N ALA A 386 -6.71 -16.87 2.81
CA ALA A 386 -6.62 -17.19 4.23
C ALA A 386 -6.45 -15.93 5.09
N SER A 387 -5.63 -14.98 4.64
CA SER A 387 -5.43 -13.69 5.32
C SER A 387 -6.70 -12.84 5.31
N ASP A 388 -7.44 -12.78 4.18
CA ASP A 388 -8.74 -12.11 4.14
C ASP A 388 -9.70 -12.69 5.19
N ALA A 389 -9.88 -14.02 5.17
CA ALA A 389 -10.83 -14.70 6.05
C ALA A 389 -10.47 -14.58 7.54
N ARG A 390 -9.18 -14.55 7.87
CA ARG A 390 -8.68 -14.51 9.23
C ARG A 390 -8.50 -13.10 9.77
N ASP A 391 -8.03 -12.16 8.93
CA ASP A 391 -7.48 -10.89 9.39
C ASP A 391 -8.33 -9.69 8.93
N TYR A 392 -8.50 -9.51 7.61
CA TYR A 392 -9.10 -8.29 7.06
C TYR A 392 -10.61 -8.26 7.22
N ARG A 393 -11.31 -9.30 6.80
CA ARG A 393 -12.78 -9.33 6.84
C ARG A 393 -13.36 -9.25 8.23
N PRO A 394 -12.92 -10.07 9.23
CA PRO A 394 -13.46 -9.96 10.57
C PRO A 394 -13.25 -8.59 11.17
N LEU A 395 -12.05 -8.01 10.98
CA LEU A 395 -11.71 -6.70 11.52
C LEU A 395 -12.54 -5.58 10.85
N SER A 396 -12.63 -5.56 9.52
CA SER A 396 -13.36 -4.53 8.79
C SER A 396 -14.86 -4.58 9.08
N LEU A 397 -15.45 -5.78 9.15
CA LEU A 397 -16.86 -5.94 9.49
C LEU A 397 -17.13 -5.57 10.95
N ALA A 398 -16.24 -5.93 11.89
CA ALA A 398 -16.39 -5.55 13.29
C ALA A 398 -16.37 -4.04 13.45
N GLN A 399 -15.40 -3.34 12.85
CA GLN A 399 -15.30 -1.88 12.95
C GLN A 399 -16.49 -1.17 12.29
N THR A 400 -16.89 -1.57 11.09
CA THR A 400 -18.03 -0.99 10.38
C THR A 400 -19.32 -1.19 11.17
N ARG A 401 -19.63 -2.41 11.60
CA ARG A 401 -20.85 -2.71 12.37
C ARG A 401 -20.87 -2.02 13.73
N THR A 402 -19.73 -1.99 14.43
CA THR A 402 -19.63 -1.24 15.69
C THR A 402 -19.95 0.23 15.46
N ALA A 403 -19.38 0.83 14.40
CA ALA A 403 -19.65 2.22 14.08
C ALA A 403 -21.14 2.48 13.78
N GLU A 404 -21.77 1.62 12.99
CA GLU A 404 -23.19 1.73 12.67
C GLU A 404 -24.10 1.59 13.91
N GLN A 405 -23.74 0.70 14.83
CA GLN A 405 -24.56 0.38 16.01
C GLN A 405 -24.33 1.33 17.19
N MET A 406 -23.22 2.06 17.20
CA MET A 406 -22.89 2.99 18.31
C MET A 406 -23.86 4.15 18.43
N GLY A 407 -24.49 4.61 17.36
CA GLY A 407 -25.41 5.74 17.38
C GLY A 407 -26.54 5.58 18.41
N PRO A 408 -27.37 4.51 18.29
CA PRO A 408 -28.43 4.24 19.27
C PRO A 408 -27.91 4.07 20.70
N VAL A 409 -26.73 3.46 20.88
CA VAL A 409 -26.13 3.27 22.20
C VAL A 409 -25.75 4.62 22.84
N LEU A 410 -25.17 5.52 22.04
CA LEU A 410 -24.75 6.84 22.48
C LEU A 410 -25.93 7.77 22.74
N GLU A 411 -27.00 7.66 21.94
CA GLU A 411 -28.27 8.38 22.18
C GLU A 411 -28.94 7.90 23.47
N ALA A 412 -29.02 6.58 23.68
CA ALA A 412 -29.60 6.00 24.89
C ALA A 412 -28.78 6.31 26.16
N ALA A 413 -27.51 6.55 26.01
CA ALA A 413 -26.62 6.90 27.12
C ALA A 413 -26.79 8.35 27.61
N ASP A 414 -27.46 9.24 26.84
CA ASP A 414 -27.81 10.62 27.19
C ASP A 414 -26.71 11.41 27.94
N GLY A 415 -25.47 11.31 27.45
CA GLY A 415 -24.29 11.94 28.05
C GLY A 415 -23.60 11.11 29.13
N HIS A 416 -24.13 9.95 29.50
CA HIS A 416 -23.44 8.98 30.36
C HIS A 416 -22.26 8.31 29.66
N LEU A 417 -21.37 7.70 30.45
CA LEU A 417 -20.23 6.96 29.94
C LEU A 417 -20.69 5.68 29.23
N VAL A 418 -20.07 5.41 28.08
CA VAL A 418 -20.17 4.13 27.37
C VAL A 418 -18.83 3.42 27.44
N VAL A 419 -18.79 2.26 28.07
CA VAL A 419 -17.60 1.42 28.19
C VAL A 419 -17.61 0.35 27.11
N LEU A 420 -16.62 0.36 26.24
CA LEU A 420 -16.38 -0.69 25.25
C LEU A 420 -15.37 -1.70 25.80
N LEU A 421 -15.74 -2.96 25.80
CA LEU A 421 -14.89 -4.03 26.32
C LEU A 421 -14.03 -4.68 25.23
N GLU A 422 -14.26 -4.37 23.95
CA GLU A 422 -13.59 -5.01 22.83
C GLU A 422 -12.28 -4.36 22.44
N PRO A 423 -11.21 -5.15 22.24
CA PRO A 423 -9.90 -4.65 21.83
C PRO A 423 -9.81 -4.19 20.36
N TRP A 424 -10.80 -4.48 19.51
CA TRP A 424 -10.82 -4.17 18.08
C TRP A 424 -10.73 -2.68 17.77
N ILE A 425 -11.12 -1.84 18.73
CA ILE A 425 -11.21 -0.38 18.59
C ILE A 425 -10.11 0.27 19.45
N ASP A 426 -8.98 -0.38 19.60
CA ASP A 426 -7.90 0.11 20.46
C ASP A 426 -7.27 1.41 19.95
N ASN A 427 -7.43 1.72 18.68
CA ASN A 427 -7.08 3.01 18.12
C ASN A 427 -8.29 3.97 18.19
N TRP A 428 -8.40 4.72 19.29
CA TRP A 428 -9.48 5.66 19.55
C TRP A 428 -9.64 6.72 18.43
N MET A 429 -8.58 7.08 17.74
CA MET A 429 -8.64 8.00 16.60
C MET A 429 -9.52 7.42 15.49
N HIS A 430 -9.44 6.14 15.25
CA HIS A 430 -10.30 5.48 14.27
C HIS A 430 -11.76 5.52 14.70
N LEU A 431 -12.08 5.18 15.96
CA LEU A 431 -13.45 5.26 16.45
C LEU A 431 -14.03 6.68 16.35
N GLN A 432 -13.29 7.71 16.72
CA GLN A 432 -13.73 9.10 16.59
C GLN A 432 -14.07 9.44 15.11
N GLN A 433 -13.24 9.00 14.18
CA GLN A 433 -13.49 9.23 12.75
C GLN A 433 -14.71 8.47 12.25
N PHE A 434 -14.95 7.26 12.73
CA PHE A 434 -16.16 6.49 12.44
C PHE A 434 -17.42 7.14 13.04
N LEU A 435 -17.37 7.62 14.28
CA LEU A 435 -18.48 8.33 14.92
C LEU A 435 -18.82 9.63 14.19
N LEU A 436 -17.82 10.38 13.72
CA LEU A 436 -18.04 11.54 12.89
C LEU A 436 -18.69 11.14 11.56
N LEU A 437 -18.19 10.09 10.90
CA LEU A 437 -18.64 9.66 9.59
C LEU A 437 -20.09 9.17 9.57
N TYR A 438 -20.47 8.34 10.55
CA TYR A 438 -21.77 7.69 10.59
C TYR A 438 -22.83 8.49 11.36
N HIS A 439 -22.43 9.26 12.37
CA HIS A 439 -23.35 9.91 13.31
C HIS A 439 -23.14 11.42 13.45
N GLY A 440 -22.18 12.00 12.71
CA GLY A 440 -21.89 13.44 12.79
C GLY A 440 -21.36 13.90 14.16
N VAL A 441 -20.85 12.97 14.99
CA VAL A 441 -20.29 13.28 16.30
C VAL A 441 -18.90 13.84 16.13
N GLU A 442 -18.73 15.13 16.43
CA GLU A 442 -17.43 15.77 16.32
C GLU A 442 -16.39 15.13 17.27
N PRO A 443 -15.15 14.85 16.78
CA PRO A 443 -14.10 14.22 17.58
C PRO A 443 -13.82 14.90 18.91
N ALA A 444 -13.92 16.24 18.97
CA ALA A 444 -13.73 17.02 20.19
C ALA A 444 -14.77 16.73 21.29
N ARG A 445 -15.92 16.15 20.93
CA ARG A 445 -16.97 15.75 21.87
C ARG A 445 -16.75 14.36 22.48
N VAL A 446 -15.83 13.58 21.93
CA VAL A 446 -15.56 12.20 22.36
C VAL A 446 -14.40 12.20 23.35
N LEU A 447 -14.69 12.04 24.62
CA LEU A 447 -13.69 11.82 25.65
C LEU A 447 -13.38 10.34 25.77
N ARG A 448 -12.14 10.02 26.08
CA ARG A 448 -11.65 8.65 26.28
C ARG A 448 -10.99 8.51 27.65
N ASP A 449 -11.30 7.44 28.33
CA ASP A 449 -10.57 6.97 29.51
C ASP A 449 -10.15 5.51 29.29
N VAL A 450 -8.92 5.16 29.66
CA VAL A 450 -8.33 3.84 29.41
C VAL A 450 -7.78 3.28 30.70
N GLN A 451 -8.19 2.06 31.05
CA GLN A 451 -7.73 1.38 32.25
C GLN A 451 -7.12 0.02 31.94
N LEU A 452 -6.15 -0.40 32.74
CA LEU A 452 -5.61 -1.76 32.67
C LEU A 452 -6.72 -2.78 32.95
N ARG A 453 -6.85 -3.82 32.14
CA ARG A 453 -7.89 -4.85 32.30
C ARG A 453 -7.87 -5.51 33.68
N ALA A 454 -6.70 -5.69 34.26
CA ALA A 454 -6.57 -6.23 35.62
C ALA A 454 -7.23 -5.33 36.69
N GLN A 455 -7.30 -4.03 36.45
CA GLN A 455 -7.92 -3.03 37.33
C GLN A 455 -9.37 -2.71 36.94
N ALA A 456 -9.82 -3.19 35.79
CA ALA A 456 -11.13 -2.88 35.23
C ALA A 456 -12.32 -3.20 36.16
N PRO A 457 -12.36 -4.30 36.93
CA PRO A 457 -13.47 -4.56 37.81
C PRO A 457 -13.66 -3.48 38.89
N ALA A 458 -12.57 -3.07 39.55
CA ALA A 458 -12.62 -2.00 40.56
C ALA A 458 -12.95 -0.64 39.92
N TRP A 459 -12.39 -0.36 38.76
CA TRP A 459 -12.65 0.85 37.99
C TRP A 459 -14.10 0.93 37.49
N LEU A 460 -14.67 -0.16 36.95
CA LEU A 460 -16.08 -0.22 36.57
C LEU A 460 -17.03 -0.02 37.77
N ALA A 461 -16.69 -0.60 38.94
CA ALA A 461 -17.44 -0.35 40.16
C ALA A 461 -17.41 1.13 40.57
N HIS A 462 -16.25 1.77 40.48
CA HIS A 462 -16.09 3.21 40.71
C HIS A 462 -16.87 4.04 39.70
N LEU A 463 -16.79 3.73 38.39
CA LEU A 463 -17.55 4.41 37.35
C LEU A 463 -19.06 4.34 37.60
N ARG A 464 -19.59 3.18 38.01
CA ARG A 464 -21.03 3.02 38.33
C ARG A 464 -21.46 3.81 39.54
N GLN A 465 -20.57 4.02 40.49
CA GLN A 465 -20.85 4.90 41.62
C GLN A 465 -20.88 6.40 41.21
N ALA A 466 -19.95 6.79 40.34
CA ALA A 466 -19.83 8.14 39.82
C ALA A 466 -20.87 8.48 38.75
N ASP A 467 -21.26 7.49 37.95
CA ASP A 467 -22.20 7.58 36.84
C ASP A 467 -23.13 6.36 36.83
N PRO A 468 -24.28 6.41 37.55
CA PRO A 468 -25.23 5.28 37.59
C PRO A 468 -25.81 4.89 36.22
N GLY A 469 -25.77 5.80 35.24
CA GLY A 469 -26.25 5.58 33.87
C GLY A 469 -25.19 4.97 32.92
N VAL A 470 -24.01 4.60 33.45
CA VAL A 470 -22.94 4.03 32.60
C VAL A 470 -23.41 2.79 31.87
N ALA A 471 -23.34 2.84 30.54
CA ALA A 471 -23.62 1.69 29.67
C ALA A 471 -22.33 0.91 29.44
N ILE A 472 -22.40 -0.43 29.59
CA ILE A 472 -21.28 -1.33 29.29
C ILE A 472 -21.72 -2.18 28.11
N VAL A 473 -20.95 -2.14 27.02
CA VAL A 473 -21.22 -2.86 25.78
C VAL A 473 -20.03 -3.75 25.42
N ASP A 474 -20.34 -4.89 24.85
CA ASP A 474 -19.37 -5.86 24.37
C ASP A 474 -19.70 -6.20 22.91
N TRP A 475 -18.76 -6.79 22.22
CA TRP A 475 -18.93 -7.25 20.85
C TRP A 475 -19.29 -8.74 20.84
N ASP A 476 -20.39 -9.07 20.20
CA ASP A 476 -20.78 -10.43 19.86
C ASP A 476 -20.64 -10.64 18.35
N ASP A 477 -19.88 -11.66 17.93
CA ASP A 477 -19.60 -11.93 16.52
C ASP A 477 -20.86 -12.15 15.66
N LEU A 478 -21.96 -12.52 16.29
CA LEU A 478 -23.24 -12.75 15.60
C LEU A 478 -24.19 -11.54 15.67
N ARG A 479 -24.20 -10.82 16.79
CA ARG A 479 -25.18 -9.78 17.12
C ARG A 479 -24.62 -8.36 17.05
N GLY A 480 -23.30 -8.21 17.01
CA GLY A 480 -22.64 -6.91 17.09
C GLY A 480 -22.52 -6.41 18.53
N LEU A 481 -22.79 -5.10 18.76
CA LEU A 481 -22.76 -4.54 20.12
C LEU A 481 -23.93 -5.07 20.95
N VAL A 482 -23.60 -5.65 22.11
CA VAL A 482 -24.58 -6.16 23.08
C VAL A 482 -24.32 -5.52 24.44
N PRO A 483 -25.37 -5.28 25.25
CA PRO A 483 -25.17 -4.87 26.63
C PRO A 483 -24.37 -5.94 27.37
N ALA A 484 -23.26 -5.53 27.98
CA ALA A 484 -22.49 -6.43 28.83
C ALA A 484 -23.17 -6.56 30.20
N GLY A 485 -23.20 -7.76 30.74
CA GLY A 485 -23.67 -8.01 32.09
C GLY A 485 -22.81 -7.32 33.15
N ALA A 486 -23.12 -7.54 34.42
CA ALA A 486 -22.39 -6.95 35.54
C ALA A 486 -20.93 -7.42 35.66
N ALA A 487 -20.58 -8.56 35.07
CA ALA A 487 -19.23 -9.12 35.06
C ALA A 487 -18.55 -8.87 33.70
N LEU A 488 -17.24 -8.56 33.72
CA LEU A 488 -16.43 -8.57 32.50
C LEU A 488 -16.50 -9.98 31.88
N PRO A 489 -16.80 -10.08 30.57
CA PRO A 489 -16.76 -11.36 29.90
C PRO A 489 -15.36 -11.98 29.99
N PRO A 490 -15.25 -13.33 29.95
CA PRO A 490 -13.96 -13.99 29.93
C PRO A 490 -13.14 -13.46 28.76
N HIS A 491 -11.83 -13.30 29.00
CA HIS A 491 -10.91 -12.81 28.00
C HIS A 491 -11.01 -13.69 26.74
N ARG A 492 -11.47 -13.11 25.63
CA ARG A 492 -11.27 -13.71 24.31
C ARG A 492 -9.80 -13.49 23.94
N ALA A 493 -9.09 -14.57 23.62
CA ALA A 493 -7.73 -14.43 23.09
C ALA A 493 -7.78 -13.46 21.91
N ALA A 494 -6.92 -12.45 21.94
CA ALA A 494 -6.74 -11.59 20.77
C ALA A 494 -6.52 -12.49 19.56
N THR A 495 -7.17 -12.17 18.44
CA THR A 495 -6.86 -12.89 17.20
C THR A 495 -5.36 -12.82 16.97
N PRO A 496 -4.72 -13.90 16.46
CA PRO A 496 -3.27 -14.04 16.38
C PRO A 496 -2.53 -12.92 15.62
N ASN A 497 -3.24 -11.96 15.06
CA ASN A 497 -2.74 -10.94 14.14
C ASN A 497 -2.76 -9.50 14.65
N GLN A 498 -3.06 -9.25 15.91
CA GLN A 498 -2.59 -7.98 16.47
C GLN A 498 -1.06 -8.07 16.59
N PRO A 499 -0.30 -7.16 15.97
CA PRO A 499 1.14 -7.13 16.11
C PRO A 499 1.48 -6.80 17.55
N HIS A 500 1.72 -7.85 18.34
CA HIS A 500 2.36 -7.65 19.64
C HIS A 500 3.78 -7.16 19.38
N ARG A 501 4.15 -6.04 19.93
CA ARG A 501 5.57 -5.68 20.07
C ARG A 501 6.26 -6.82 20.77
N ALA A 502 7.41 -7.24 20.25
CA ALA A 502 8.22 -8.28 20.87
C ALA A 502 8.43 -7.95 22.37
N GLY A 503 7.84 -8.76 23.25
CA GLY A 503 7.91 -8.57 24.71
C GLY A 503 6.59 -8.16 25.39
N GLU A 504 5.51 -7.81 24.65
CA GLU A 504 4.19 -7.60 25.24
C GLU A 504 3.42 -8.91 25.31
N SER A 505 2.81 -9.19 26.46
CA SER A 505 1.97 -10.37 26.63
C SER A 505 0.76 -10.27 25.69
N ALA A 506 0.33 -11.41 25.13
CA ALA A 506 -0.76 -11.54 24.17
C ALA A 506 -2.16 -11.10 24.71
N THR A 507 -2.21 -10.36 25.79
CA THR A 507 -3.43 -9.95 26.49
C THR A 507 -3.70 -8.48 26.21
N PRO A 508 -4.85 -8.08 25.62
CA PRO A 508 -5.23 -6.67 25.60
C PRO A 508 -5.29 -6.20 27.05
N ALA A 509 -4.34 -5.36 27.39
CA ALA A 509 -4.13 -4.96 28.76
C ALA A 509 -5.16 -3.92 29.23
N HIS A 510 -6.01 -3.39 28.32
CA HIS A 510 -6.82 -2.20 28.58
C HIS A 510 -8.32 -2.42 28.28
N VAL A 511 -9.13 -1.69 29.01
CA VAL A 511 -10.55 -1.47 28.75
C VAL A 511 -10.73 0.03 28.53
N THR A 512 -11.54 0.42 27.57
CA THR A 512 -11.71 1.82 27.21
C THR A 512 -13.14 2.29 27.45
N ALA A 513 -13.29 3.45 28.10
CA ALA A 513 -14.56 4.13 28.24
C ALA A 513 -14.63 5.37 27.35
N TYR A 514 -15.78 5.64 26.81
CA TYR A 514 -16.05 6.83 26.01
C TYR A 514 -17.23 7.60 26.60
N ARG A 515 -17.12 8.92 26.57
CA ARG A 515 -18.22 9.84 26.89
C ARG A 515 -18.39 10.82 25.74
N ILE A 516 -19.62 11.04 25.31
CA ILE A 516 -19.95 12.10 24.37
C ILE A 516 -20.44 13.31 25.13
N LEU A 517 -19.70 14.40 25.04
CA LEU A 517 -20.10 15.68 25.62
C LEU A 517 -21.30 16.27 24.86
N PRO A 518 -22.29 16.88 25.55
CA PRO A 518 -23.35 17.63 24.90
C PRO A 518 -22.78 18.76 24.04
N ARG A 519 -23.48 19.13 22.94
CA ARG A 519 -23.03 20.22 22.04
C ARG A 519 -22.77 21.55 22.79
N ALA A 520 -23.57 21.86 23.80
CA ALA A 520 -23.40 23.04 24.61
C ALA A 520 -22.08 23.11 25.41
N ALA A 521 -21.43 21.98 25.67
CA ALA A 521 -20.15 21.94 26.39
C ALA A 521 -18.94 22.40 25.55
N LEU A 522 -19.09 22.57 24.25
CA LEU A 522 -18.04 23.05 23.32
C LEU A 522 -18.17 24.55 23.01
N ALA A 523 -19.10 25.27 23.64
CA ALA A 523 -19.18 26.74 23.47
C ALA A 523 -17.82 27.37 23.85
N PRO A 524 -17.24 28.25 23.03
CA PRO A 524 -15.98 28.90 23.36
C PRO A 524 -16.15 29.69 24.66
N ARG A 525 -15.28 29.42 25.64
CA ARG A 525 -15.13 30.23 26.84
C ARG A 525 -14.45 31.55 26.51
#